data_c4c86a100c635871400a46cba711cea8
#
_entry.id   c4c86a100c635871400a46cba711cea8
#
_cell.length_a   1.000
_cell.length_b   1.000
_cell.length_c   1.000
_cell.angle_alpha   90.00
_cell.angle_beta   90.00
_cell.angle_gamma   90.00
#
_symmetry.space_group_name_H-M   'P 1'
#
loop_
_entity.id
_entity.type
_entity.pdbx_description
1 polymer ?
#
loop_
_entity_poly.entity_id
_entity_poly.type
_entity_poly.pdbx_seq_one_letter_code
_entity_poly.pdbx_strand_id
1 'polypeptide(L)'
;MDWGVVKEIVKEDPDDVRELVSRLSAPTLDTTLTYNDRIIAFYGQSLISNGREDALVDDMSKLFSQEDYANALIKAREALAVNPLNLQALDRAGMCIALLIESGDTSYSKDEAKQFFNRAMRIYNTIAMTGRGDEEYPFCVTSVADEYEFMRNYLELYGYESHAVVGICDVFALKETSEYYSGKKIYFDATRPLEMVSKALGE
;
A
#
# COMPACT_ATOMS: atom_id res chain seq x y z
N MET A 1 11.65 8.73 -7.21
CA MET A 1 12.29 7.43 -6.89
C MET A 1 13.05 6.92 -8.11
N ASP A 2 14.17 6.21 -7.94
CA ASP A 2 14.87 5.55 -9.06
C ASP A 2 14.46 4.06 -9.13
N TRP A 3 13.46 3.78 -9.96
CA TRP A 3 12.97 2.41 -10.19
C TRP A 3 14.01 1.50 -10.87
N GLY A 4 14.95 2.08 -11.62
CA GLY A 4 16.04 1.34 -12.25
C GLY A 4 16.93 0.69 -11.20
N VAL A 5 17.32 1.46 -10.19
CA VAL A 5 18.11 0.97 -9.05
C VAL A 5 17.38 -0.12 -8.27
N VAL A 6 16.07 0.06 -7.98
CA VAL A 6 15.29 -0.96 -7.26
C VAL A 6 15.21 -2.27 -8.07
N LYS A 7 14.98 -2.18 -9.40
CA LYS A 7 14.93 -3.35 -10.28
C LYS A 7 16.26 -4.09 -10.31
N GLU A 8 17.39 -3.37 -10.32
CA GLU A 8 18.73 -3.97 -10.31
C GLU A 8 18.97 -4.71 -9.00
N ILE A 9 18.67 -4.09 -7.84
CA ILE A 9 18.81 -4.73 -6.53
C ILE A 9 17.96 -6.01 -6.45
N VAL A 10 16.70 -5.97 -6.87
CA VAL A 10 15.82 -7.15 -6.87
C VAL A 10 16.35 -8.27 -7.75
N LYS A 11 17.00 -7.93 -8.87
CA LYS A 11 17.58 -8.89 -9.80
C LYS A 11 18.87 -9.52 -9.26
N GLU A 12 19.71 -8.71 -8.61
CA GLU A 12 21.03 -9.16 -8.14
C GLU A 12 20.93 -9.94 -6.82
N ASP A 13 20.10 -9.47 -5.88
CA ASP A 13 19.94 -10.09 -4.57
C ASP A 13 18.47 -10.11 -4.10
N PRO A 14 17.63 -10.99 -4.70
CA PRO A 14 16.23 -11.11 -4.31
C PRO A 14 16.03 -11.66 -2.90
N ASP A 15 17.01 -12.36 -2.33
CA ASP A 15 16.90 -12.95 -0.99
C ASP A 15 17.13 -11.88 0.09
N ASP A 16 18.05 -10.95 -0.12
CA ASP A 16 18.22 -9.78 0.74
C ASP A 16 16.93 -8.93 0.76
N VAL A 17 16.33 -8.71 -0.40
CA VAL A 17 15.03 -8.01 -0.47
C VAL A 17 13.96 -8.74 0.33
N ARG A 18 13.86 -10.08 0.25
CA ARG A 18 12.91 -10.88 1.04
C ARG A 18 13.17 -10.80 2.54
N GLU A 19 14.44 -10.74 2.95
CA GLU A 19 14.80 -10.52 4.36
C GLU A 19 14.30 -9.15 4.83
N LEU A 20 14.57 -8.10 4.08
CA LEU A 20 14.08 -6.74 4.40
C LEU A 20 12.55 -6.69 4.46
N VAL A 21 11.86 -7.36 3.54
CA VAL A 21 10.38 -7.52 3.55
C VAL A 21 9.91 -8.22 4.83
N SER A 22 10.56 -9.32 5.21
CA SER A 22 10.23 -10.04 6.45
C SER A 22 10.37 -9.14 7.69
N ARG A 23 11.45 -8.37 7.76
CA ARG A 23 11.72 -7.43 8.87
C ARG A 23 10.71 -6.26 8.89
N LEU A 24 10.38 -5.68 7.73
CA LEU A 24 9.42 -4.57 7.64
C LEU A 24 7.99 -5.02 7.97
N SER A 25 7.62 -6.26 7.60
CA SER A 25 6.30 -6.85 7.84
C SER A 25 6.15 -7.51 9.21
N ALA A 26 7.22 -7.63 10.00
CA ALA A 26 7.20 -8.28 11.31
C ALA A 26 6.15 -7.65 12.26
N PRO A 27 5.52 -8.40 13.17
CA PRO A 27 4.58 -7.85 14.15
C PRO A 27 5.19 -6.71 14.98
N THR A 28 6.44 -6.88 15.42
CA THR A 28 7.19 -5.86 16.16
C THR A 28 7.99 -5.00 15.19
N LEU A 29 8.01 -3.67 15.43
CA LEU A 29 8.79 -2.74 14.62
C LEU A 29 10.30 -3.03 14.78
N ASP A 30 10.95 -3.31 13.66
CA ASP A 30 12.42 -3.34 13.60
C ASP A 30 12.94 -1.90 13.42
N THR A 31 13.47 -1.35 14.51
CA THR A 31 13.99 0.02 14.54
C THR A 31 15.38 0.17 13.89
N THR A 32 16.01 -0.93 13.48
CA THR A 32 17.31 -0.91 12.80
C THR A 32 17.19 -0.77 11.29
N LEU A 33 15.96 -0.92 10.71
CA LEU A 33 15.72 -0.67 9.30
C LEU A 33 15.94 0.80 8.97
N THR A 34 16.88 1.04 8.07
CA THR A 34 17.13 2.38 7.53
C THR A 34 16.03 2.82 6.57
N TYR A 35 16.08 4.07 6.14
CA TYR A 35 15.20 4.59 5.09
C TYR A 35 15.31 3.76 3.80
N ASN A 36 16.54 3.49 3.35
CA ASN A 36 16.77 2.72 2.13
C ASN A 36 16.27 1.29 2.24
N ASP A 37 16.45 0.64 3.40
CA ASP A 37 15.93 -0.71 3.63
C ASP A 37 14.41 -0.78 3.45
N ARG A 38 13.68 0.21 3.97
CA ARG A 38 12.21 0.28 3.83
C ARG A 38 11.79 0.52 2.39
N ILE A 39 12.49 1.38 1.67
CA ILE A 39 12.29 1.62 0.24
C ILE A 39 12.51 0.32 -0.54
N ILE A 40 13.66 -0.32 -0.37
CA ILE A 40 14.00 -1.56 -1.05
C ILE A 40 12.97 -2.65 -0.73
N ALA A 41 12.58 -2.81 0.55
CA ALA A 41 11.58 -3.78 0.96
C ALA A 41 10.24 -3.55 0.26
N PHE A 42 9.66 -2.34 0.35
CA PHE A 42 8.31 -2.08 -0.13
C PHE A 42 8.24 -2.11 -1.66
N TYR A 43 9.11 -1.35 -2.33
CA TYR A 43 9.09 -1.26 -3.79
C TYR A 43 9.67 -2.51 -4.46
N GLY A 44 10.69 -3.14 -3.86
CA GLY A 44 11.23 -4.42 -4.31
C GLY A 44 10.21 -5.55 -4.20
N GLN A 45 9.42 -5.60 -3.13
CA GLN A 45 8.36 -6.59 -2.97
C GLN A 45 7.29 -6.47 -4.08
N SER A 46 6.94 -5.27 -4.52
CA SER A 46 6.00 -5.08 -5.62
C SER A 46 6.51 -5.65 -6.94
N LEU A 47 7.82 -5.67 -7.16
CA LEU A 47 8.46 -6.30 -8.31
C LEU A 47 8.51 -7.83 -8.16
N ILE A 48 8.75 -8.33 -6.95
CA ILE A 48 8.78 -9.77 -6.64
C ILE A 48 7.39 -10.38 -6.75
N SER A 49 6.38 -9.78 -6.14
CA SER A 49 4.99 -10.29 -6.18
C SER A 49 4.38 -10.12 -7.58
N ASN A 50 4.65 -8.99 -8.20
CA ASN A 50 4.31 -8.68 -9.59
C ASN A 50 2.83 -8.90 -9.94
N GLY A 51 1.92 -8.50 -9.02
CA GLY A 51 0.47 -8.57 -9.20
C GLY A 51 -0.14 -9.97 -8.95
N ARG A 52 0.61 -10.93 -8.43
CA ARG A 52 0.05 -12.26 -8.14
C ARG A 52 -1.00 -12.26 -7.04
N GLU A 53 -1.01 -11.23 -6.21
CA GLU A 53 -2.02 -10.99 -5.17
C GLU A 53 -3.30 -10.30 -5.67
N ASP A 54 -3.32 -9.69 -6.86
CA ASP A 54 -4.38 -8.77 -7.31
C ASP A 54 -5.76 -9.42 -7.28
N ALA A 55 -5.92 -10.64 -7.80
CA ALA A 55 -7.19 -11.35 -7.78
C ALA A 55 -7.71 -11.62 -6.35
N LEU A 56 -6.80 -11.85 -5.40
CA LEU A 56 -7.16 -12.04 -3.98
C LEU A 56 -7.60 -10.72 -3.33
N VAL A 57 -6.97 -9.61 -3.71
CA VAL A 57 -7.33 -8.25 -3.26
C VAL A 57 -8.69 -7.84 -3.84
N ASP A 58 -8.98 -8.17 -5.09
CA ASP A 58 -10.28 -7.93 -5.72
C ASP A 58 -11.40 -8.72 -5.03
N ASP A 59 -11.18 -10.02 -4.78
CA ASP A 59 -12.12 -10.87 -4.06
C ASP A 59 -12.35 -10.35 -2.63
N MET A 60 -11.29 -9.97 -1.93
CA MET A 60 -11.35 -9.36 -0.61
C MET A 60 -12.23 -8.09 -0.61
N SER A 61 -11.99 -7.21 -1.57
CA SER A 61 -12.71 -5.93 -1.68
C SER A 61 -14.20 -6.14 -1.96
N LYS A 62 -14.52 -7.12 -2.81
CA LYS A 62 -15.91 -7.53 -3.11
C LYS A 62 -16.59 -8.08 -1.86
N LEU A 63 -15.97 -9.00 -1.15
CA LEU A 63 -16.52 -9.58 0.08
C LEU A 63 -16.69 -8.51 1.17
N PHE A 64 -15.72 -7.61 1.31
CA PHE A 64 -15.80 -6.50 2.25
C PHE A 64 -17.00 -5.58 1.95
N SER A 65 -17.24 -5.27 0.67
CA SER A 65 -18.40 -4.45 0.25
C SER A 65 -19.75 -5.14 0.47
N GLN A 66 -19.76 -6.47 0.60
CA GLN A 66 -20.93 -7.29 0.94
C GLN A 66 -21.08 -7.52 2.45
N GLU A 67 -20.24 -6.86 3.27
CA GLU A 67 -20.18 -7.02 4.73
C GLU A 67 -19.82 -8.45 5.18
N ASP A 68 -19.29 -9.28 4.28
CA ASP A 68 -18.77 -10.62 4.61
C ASP A 68 -17.33 -10.52 5.11
N TYR A 69 -17.19 -9.93 6.31
CA TYR A 69 -15.89 -9.60 6.89
C TYR A 69 -15.04 -10.83 7.21
N ALA A 70 -15.68 -11.95 7.53
CA ALA A 70 -14.97 -13.19 7.82
C ALA A 70 -14.26 -13.74 6.58
N ASN A 71 -14.95 -13.84 5.45
CA ASN A 71 -14.36 -14.28 4.20
C ASN A 71 -13.42 -13.23 3.59
N ALA A 72 -13.73 -11.93 3.74
CA ALA A 72 -12.82 -10.85 3.35
C ALA A 72 -11.48 -10.93 4.10
N LEU A 73 -11.50 -11.23 5.40
CA LEU A 73 -10.27 -11.42 6.19
C LEU A 73 -9.45 -12.62 5.71
N ILE A 74 -10.10 -13.72 5.33
CA ILE A 74 -9.41 -14.88 4.74
C ILE A 74 -8.66 -14.44 3.47
N LYS A 75 -9.34 -13.73 2.56
CA LYS A 75 -8.73 -13.24 1.32
C LYS A 75 -7.61 -12.24 1.57
N ALA A 76 -7.77 -11.34 2.54
CA ALA A 76 -6.71 -10.43 2.95
C ALA A 76 -5.45 -11.18 3.41
N ARG A 77 -5.61 -12.22 4.23
CA ARG A 77 -4.48 -13.05 4.70
C ARG A 77 -3.84 -13.85 3.56
N GLU A 78 -4.61 -14.37 2.62
CA GLU A 78 -4.10 -15.03 1.42
C GLU A 78 -3.29 -14.05 0.55
N ALA A 79 -3.78 -12.84 0.34
CA ALA A 79 -3.06 -11.77 -0.38
C ALA A 79 -1.74 -11.41 0.33
N LEU A 80 -1.78 -11.28 1.67
CA LEU A 80 -0.60 -10.99 2.49
C LEU A 80 0.42 -12.13 2.53
N ALA A 81 0.02 -13.37 2.26
CA ALA A 81 0.96 -14.48 2.09
C ALA A 81 1.76 -14.37 0.77
N VAL A 82 1.20 -13.70 -0.25
CA VAL A 82 1.88 -13.42 -1.53
C VAL A 82 2.69 -12.12 -1.44
N ASN A 83 2.08 -11.06 -0.92
CA ASN A 83 2.68 -9.75 -0.73
C ASN A 83 2.44 -9.25 0.70
N PRO A 84 3.37 -9.50 1.64
CA PRO A 84 3.22 -9.11 3.05
C PRO A 84 3.11 -7.60 3.28
N LEU A 85 3.43 -6.79 2.27
CA LEU A 85 3.43 -5.33 2.32
C LEU A 85 2.30 -4.73 1.47
N ASN A 86 1.33 -5.53 0.99
CA ASN A 86 0.17 -5.02 0.29
C ASN A 86 -0.67 -4.14 1.24
N LEU A 87 -0.69 -2.84 0.96
CA LEU A 87 -1.26 -1.83 1.84
C LEU A 87 -2.77 -2.01 2.03
N GLN A 88 -3.50 -2.24 0.92
CA GLN A 88 -4.95 -2.43 0.96
C GLN A 88 -5.33 -3.69 1.76
N ALA A 89 -4.59 -4.79 1.59
CA ALA A 89 -4.84 -6.01 2.33
C ALA A 89 -4.54 -5.86 3.83
N LEU A 90 -3.50 -5.09 4.20
CA LEU A 90 -3.21 -4.77 5.61
C LEU A 90 -4.34 -3.97 6.25
N ASP A 91 -4.78 -2.88 5.62
CA ASP A 91 -5.87 -2.05 6.14
C ASP A 91 -7.17 -2.84 6.25
N ARG A 92 -7.55 -3.57 5.20
CA ARG A 92 -8.78 -4.39 5.21
C ARG A 92 -8.73 -5.51 6.24
N ALA A 93 -7.58 -6.18 6.45
CA ALA A 93 -7.45 -7.17 7.50
C ALA A 93 -7.71 -6.58 8.90
N GLY A 94 -7.12 -5.43 9.19
CA GLY A 94 -7.35 -4.69 10.44
C GLY A 94 -8.81 -4.29 10.62
N MET A 95 -9.44 -3.74 9.57
CA MET A 95 -10.85 -3.33 9.57
C MET A 95 -11.80 -4.54 9.74
N CYS A 96 -11.57 -5.64 9.01
CA CYS A 96 -12.39 -6.85 9.15
C CYS A 96 -12.38 -7.36 10.59
N ILE A 97 -11.21 -7.46 11.21
CA ILE A 97 -11.09 -7.89 12.61
C ILE A 97 -11.84 -6.93 13.54
N ALA A 98 -11.69 -5.61 13.36
CA ALA A 98 -12.39 -4.63 14.19
C ALA A 98 -13.91 -4.78 14.09
N LEU A 99 -14.45 -4.93 12.87
CA LEU A 99 -15.88 -5.11 12.62
C LEU A 99 -16.42 -6.44 13.13
N LEU A 100 -15.64 -7.53 13.02
CA LEU A 100 -16.00 -8.84 13.60
C LEU A 100 -16.08 -8.76 15.12
N ILE A 101 -15.14 -8.10 15.79
CA ILE A 101 -15.19 -7.85 17.24
C ILE A 101 -16.43 -7.02 17.60
N GLU A 102 -16.74 -5.97 16.83
CA GLU A 102 -17.92 -5.12 17.06
C GLU A 102 -19.22 -5.92 16.93
N SER A 103 -19.27 -6.90 16.02
CA SER A 103 -20.40 -7.81 15.84
C SER A 103 -20.49 -8.90 16.93
N GLY A 104 -19.55 -8.94 17.87
CA GLY A 104 -19.54 -9.88 19.00
C GLY A 104 -18.70 -11.14 18.79
N ASP A 105 -17.90 -11.21 17.73
CA ASP A 105 -16.97 -12.34 17.52
C ASP A 105 -15.80 -12.23 18.51
N THR A 106 -15.69 -13.24 19.38
CA THR A 106 -14.64 -13.32 20.40
C THR A 106 -13.40 -14.09 19.96
N SER A 107 -13.36 -14.55 18.70
CA SER A 107 -12.21 -15.28 18.15
C SER A 107 -11.03 -14.38 17.84
N TYR A 108 -11.26 -13.07 17.79
CA TYR A 108 -10.28 -12.06 17.45
C TYR A 108 -10.01 -11.11 18.62
N SER A 109 -8.86 -10.45 18.61
CA SER A 109 -8.49 -9.46 19.61
C SER A 109 -8.21 -8.08 19.00
N LYS A 110 -8.40 -7.01 19.78
CA LYS A 110 -8.03 -5.65 19.38
C LYS A 110 -6.53 -5.52 19.09
N ASP A 111 -5.70 -6.29 19.77
CA ASP A 111 -4.25 -6.28 19.54
C ASP A 111 -3.90 -6.88 18.18
N GLU A 112 -4.65 -7.88 17.71
CA GLU A 112 -4.48 -8.44 16.37
C GLU A 112 -4.85 -7.41 15.29
N ALA A 113 -5.99 -6.73 15.41
CA ALA A 113 -6.34 -5.63 14.49
C ALA A 113 -5.27 -4.54 14.48
N LYS A 114 -4.79 -4.15 15.66
CA LYS A 114 -3.74 -3.13 15.81
C LYS A 114 -2.42 -3.52 15.13
N GLN A 115 -2.06 -4.81 15.12
CA GLN A 115 -0.86 -5.26 14.42
C GLN A 115 -0.95 -5.00 12.91
N PHE A 116 -2.11 -5.23 12.28
CA PHE A 116 -2.32 -4.94 10.87
C PHE A 116 -2.23 -3.43 10.58
N PHE A 117 -2.90 -2.59 11.38
CA PHE A 117 -2.82 -1.14 11.23
C PHE A 117 -1.39 -0.60 11.47
N ASN A 118 -0.65 -1.14 12.43
CA ASN A 118 0.74 -0.75 12.65
C ASN A 118 1.64 -1.10 11.44
N ARG A 119 1.39 -2.23 10.79
CA ARG A 119 2.11 -2.62 9.57
C ARG A 119 1.74 -1.70 8.41
N ALA A 120 0.45 -1.40 8.20
CA ALA A 120 0.00 -0.43 7.20
C ALA A 120 0.62 0.94 7.43
N MET A 121 0.67 1.41 8.68
CA MET A 121 1.30 2.70 9.04
C MET A 121 2.78 2.76 8.66
N ARG A 122 3.52 1.65 8.73
CA ARG A 122 4.92 1.60 8.28
C ARG A 122 5.03 1.82 6.76
N ILE A 123 4.08 1.29 5.99
CA ILE A 123 4.04 1.47 4.55
C ILE A 123 3.65 2.91 4.20
N TYR A 124 2.63 3.48 4.88
CA TYR A 124 2.30 4.89 4.73
C TYR A 124 3.50 5.80 5.00
N ASN A 125 4.22 5.56 6.10
CA ASN A 125 5.45 6.31 6.40
C ASN A 125 6.51 6.11 5.30
N THR A 126 6.62 4.93 4.71
CA THR A 126 7.58 4.67 3.62
C THR A 126 7.19 5.46 2.37
N ILE A 127 5.91 5.52 2.00
CA ILE A 127 5.42 6.35 0.89
C ILE A 127 5.67 7.84 1.19
N ALA A 128 5.31 8.31 2.38
CA ALA A 128 5.50 9.71 2.79
C ALA A 128 6.95 10.20 2.70
N MET A 129 7.90 9.29 2.91
CA MET A 129 9.33 9.61 2.84
C MET A 129 9.86 9.75 1.40
N THR A 130 9.10 9.35 0.37
CA THR A 130 9.56 9.39 -1.03
C THR A 130 9.41 10.76 -1.68
N GLY A 131 8.54 11.62 -1.16
CA GLY A 131 8.26 12.92 -1.77
C GLY A 131 7.50 13.86 -0.84
N ARG A 132 6.93 14.89 -1.44
CA ARG A 132 6.05 15.89 -0.79
C ARG A 132 4.67 15.93 -1.41
N GLY A 133 4.44 15.13 -2.47
CA GLY A 133 3.20 15.12 -3.23
C GLY A 133 3.02 16.33 -4.14
N ASP A 134 4.07 17.09 -4.41
CA ASP A 134 4.09 18.14 -5.41
C ASP A 134 4.67 17.65 -6.75
N GLU A 135 4.62 18.47 -7.79
CA GLU A 135 5.06 18.10 -9.14
C GLU A 135 6.56 17.77 -9.21
N GLU A 136 7.37 18.41 -8.38
CA GLU A 136 8.83 18.20 -8.34
C GLU A 136 9.21 16.95 -7.56
N TYR A 137 8.43 16.65 -6.50
CA TYR A 137 8.67 15.52 -5.60
C TYR A 137 7.36 14.76 -5.34
N PRO A 138 6.84 14.00 -6.31
CA PRO A 138 5.63 13.21 -6.15
C PRO A 138 5.84 12.10 -5.12
N PHE A 139 4.76 11.69 -4.44
CA PHE A 139 4.81 10.46 -3.65
C PHE A 139 4.91 9.26 -4.57
N CYS A 140 5.72 8.28 -4.21
CA CYS A 140 5.87 7.07 -5.01
C CYS A 140 4.98 5.95 -4.45
N VAL A 141 4.24 5.28 -5.32
CA VAL A 141 3.30 4.19 -4.96
C VAL A 141 3.57 2.94 -5.80
N THR A 142 3.03 1.80 -5.37
CA THR A 142 3.18 0.53 -6.09
C THR A 142 1.93 0.11 -6.85
N SER A 143 0.78 0.69 -6.48
CA SER A 143 -0.52 0.44 -7.12
C SER A 143 -1.41 1.70 -7.06
N VAL A 144 -2.42 1.75 -7.91
CA VAL A 144 -3.46 2.80 -7.86
C VAL A 144 -4.22 2.74 -6.52
N ALA A 145 -4.40 1.56 -5.94
CA ALA A 145 -5.03 1.43 -4.63
C ALA A 145 -4.24 2.13 -3.51
N ASP A 146 -2.90 2.10 -3.58
CA ASP A 146 -2.05 2.78 -2.60
C ASP A 146 -2.29 4.29 -2.58
N GLU A 147 -2.56 4.92 -3.73
CA GLU A 147 -2.85 6.36 -3.83
C GLU A 147 -4.09 6.73 -3.01
N TYR A 148 -5.18 5.97 -3.22
CA TYR A 148 -6.44 6.21 -2.53
C TYR A 148 -6.35 5.92 -1.03
N GLU A 149 -5.70 4.81 -0.66
CA GLU A 149 -5.53 4.46 0.75
C GLU A 149 -4.61 5.47 1.45
N PHE A 150 -3.54 5.94 0.80
CA PHE A 150 -2.63 6.95 1.34
C PHE A 150 -3.34 8.31 1.50
N MET A 151 -4.09 8.76 0.49
CA MET A 151 -4.86 9.99 0.60
C MET A 151 -5.85 9.91 1.76
N ARG A 152 -6.63 8.83 1.87
CA ARG A 152 -7.71 8.70 2.85
C ARG A 152 -7.19 8.47 4.26
N ASN A 153 -6.30 7.50 4.44
CA ASN A 153 -5.97 6.96 5.76
C ASN A 153 -4.72 7.60 6.37
N TYR A 154 -3.90 8.29 5.56
CA TYR A 154 -2.68 8.95 6.04
C TYR A 154 -2.74 10.47 5.94
N LEU A 155 -3.26 11.00 4.84
CA LEU A 155 -3.37 12.44 4.63
C LEU A 155 -4.74 13.00 4.99
N GLU A 156 -5.74 12.17 5.34
CA GLU A 156 -7.12 12.56 5.65
C GLU A 156 -7.78 13.40 4.53
N LEU A 157 -7.54 13.03 3.28
CA LEU A 157 -8.10 13.66 2.08
C LEU A 157 -9.22 12.78 1.53
N TYR A 158 -10.48 13.25 1.65
CA TYR A 158 -11.66 12.43 1.36
C TYR A 158 -12.31 12.69 0.01
N GLY A 159 -11.75 13.57 -0.80
CA GLY A 159 -12.30 13.84 -2.12
C GLY A 159 -11.41 14.65 -3.04
N TYR A 160 -11.65 14.51 -4.33
CA TYR A 160 -10.98 15.26 -5.38
C TYR A 160 -12.02 15.77 -6.40
N GLU A 161 -11.69 16.85 -7.10
CA GLU A 161 -12.52 17.45 -8.16
C GLU A 161 -12.27 16.78 -9.51
N SER A 162 -11.02 16.46 -9.78
CA SER A 162 -10.59 15.81 -11.02
C SER A 162 -9.33 14.99 -10.80
N HIS A 163 -9.13 14.02 -11.68
CA HIS A 163 -7.99 13.13 -11.74
C HIS A 163 -7.49 13.03 -13.17
N ALA A 164 -6.19 13.05 -13.38
CA ALA A 164 -5.56 12.91 -14.69
C ALA A 164 -4.15 12.34 -14.59
N VAL A 165 -3.75 11.55 -15.58
CA VAL A 165 -2.36 11.12 -15.77
C VAL A 165 -1.62 12.22 -16.52
N VAL A 166 -0.53 12.72 -15.96
CA VAL A 166 0.33 13.75 -16.56
C VAL A 166 1.77 13.24 -16.57
N GLY A 167 2.24 12.82 -17.73
CA GLY A 167 3.54 12.16 -17.85
C GLY A 167 3.52 10.80 -17.13
N ILE A 168 4.36 10.65 -16.13
CA ILE A 168 4.42 9.46 -15.28
C ILE A 168 3.65 9.63 -13.96
N CYS A 169 2.99 10.77 -13.76
CA CYS A 169 2.31 11.06 -12.50
C CYS A 169 0.79 10.94 -12.65
N ASP A 170 0.17 10.33 -11.64
CA ASP A 170 -1.23 10.51 -11.34
C ASP A 170 -1.41 11.78 -10.52
N VAL A 171 -2.33 12.66 -10.97
CA VAL A 171 -2.54 13.99 -10.41
C VAL A 171 -4.00 14.17 -10.02
N PHE A 172 -4.24 14.40 -8.73
CA PHE A 172 -5.57 14.68 -8.20
C PHE A 172 -5.69 16.17 -7.84
N ALA A 173 -6.69 16.86 -8.38
CA ALA A 173 -7.10 18.18 -7.90
C ALA A 173 -8.01 18.00 -6.69
N LEU A 174 -7.58 18.45 -5.52
CA LEU A 174 -8.24 18.20 -4.25
C LEU A 174 -9.41 19.15 -4.03
N LYS A 175 -10.51 18.68 -3.46
CA LYS A 175 -11.67 19.51 -3.05
C LYS A 175 -11.36 20.33 -1.80
N GLU A 176 -10.54 19.75 -0.93
CA GLU A 176 -10.20 20.33 0.37
C GLU A 176 -8.76 19.96 0.74
N THR A 177 -8.21 20.66 1.68
CA THR A 177 -6.94 20.33 2.33
C THR A 177 -7.19 19.67 3.66
N SER A 178 -6.16 19.05 4.24
CA SER A 178 -6.20 18.49 5.59
C SER A 178 -5.14 19.13 6.48
N GLU A 179 -5.08 18.73 7.73
CA GLU A 179 -3.98 19.09 8.64
C GLU A 179 -2.64 18.54 8.14
N TYR A 180 -2.67 17.40 7.43
CA TYR A 180 -1.47 16.69 6.95
C TYR A 180 -1.04 17.08 5.54
N TYR A 181 -1.92 17.74 4.77
CA TYR A 181 -1.61 18.14 3.40
C TYR A 181 -2.35 19.42 2.99
N SER A 182 -1.58 20.47 2.65
CA SER A 182 -2.11 21.80 2.33
C SER A 182 -2.09 22.13 0.82
N GLY A 183 -1.61 21.22 -0.03
CA GLY A 183 -1.57 21.39 -1.49
C GLY A 183 -2.97 21.37 -2.10
N LYS A 184 -3.18 22.12 -3.20
CA LYS A 184 -4.43 22.05 -3.98
C LYS A 184 -4.44 20.87 -4.95
N LYS A 185 -3.29 20.32 -5.26
CA LYS A 185 -3.11 19.10 -6.06
C LYS A 185 -2.16 18.20 -5.34
N ILE A 186 -2.34 16.89 -5.51
CA ILE A 186 -1.41 15.88 -5.06
C ILE A 186 -0.94 15.05 -6.25
N TYR A 187 0.34 14.73 -6.28
CA TYR A 187 1.02 14.03 -7.36
C TYR A 187 1.57 12.71 -6.83
N PHE A 188 1.29 11.63 -7.57
CA PHE A 188 1.87 10.31 -7.33
C PHE A 188 2.71 9.88 -8.53
N ASP A 189 3.92 9.38 -8.30
CA ASP A 189 4.70 8.67 -9.31
C ASP A 189 4.02 7.32 -9.60
N ALA A 190 3.32 7.26 -10.72
CA ALA A 190 2.56 6.11 -11.17
C ALA A 190 3.37 5.18 -12.10
N THR A 191 4.71 5.28 -12.12
CA THR A 191 5.56 4.43 -12.96
C THR A 191 5.22 2.96 -12.81
N ARG A 192 5.13 2.47 -11.57
CA ARG A 192 4.83 1.07 -11.30
C ARG A 192 3.39 0.68 -11.63
N PRO A 193 2.35 1.44 -11.21
CA PRO A 193 0.99 1.23 -11.66
C PRO A 193 0.84 1.15 -13.19
N LEU A 194 1.45 2.07 -13.94
CA LEU A 194 1.40 2.09 -15.39
C LEU A 194 2.07 0.86 -16.03
N GLU A 195 3.21 0.42 -15.51
CA GLU A 195 3.85 -0.83 -15.95
C GLU A 195 2.93 -2.05 -15.75
N MET A 196 2.19 -2.10 -14.65
CA MET A 196 1.26 -3.20 -14.38
C MET A 196 0.08 -3.19 -15.35
N VAL A 197 -0.45 -2.01 -15.68
CA VAL A 197 -1.53 -1.86 -16.68
C VAL A 197 -1.05 -2.27 -18.06
N SER A 198 0.10 -1.76 -18.55
CA SER A 198 0.68 -2.14 -19.84
C SER A 198 0.87 -3.65 -19.95
N LYS A 199 1.42 -4.27 -18.91
CA LYS A 199 1.57 -5.73 -18.87
C LYS A 199 0.24 -6.48 -18.95
N ALA A 200 -0.80 -6.00 -18.27
CA ALA A 200 -2.14 -6.61 -18.31
C ALA A 200 -2.79 -6.49 -19.70
N LEU A 201 -2.45 -5.44 -20.45
CA LEU A 201 -2.91 -5.22 -21.84
C LEU A 201 -2.06 -5.97 -22.89
N GLY A 202 -0.96 -6.60 -22.49
CA GLY A 202 -0.07 -7.38 -23.36
C GLY A 202 0.88 -6.52 -24.19
N GLU A 203 1.18 -5.31 -23.73
CA GLU A 203 2.16 -4.38 -24.31
C GLU A 203 3.57 -4.59 -23.78
#